data_6f12562204dc76439477938d978908c1
#
_entry.id   6f12562204dc76439477938d978908c1
#
_cell.length_a   1.000
_cell.length_b   1.000
_cell.length_c   1.000
_cell.angle_alpha   90.00
_cell.angle_beta   90.00
_cell.angle_gamma   90.00
#
_symmetry.space_group_name_H-M   'P 1'
#
loop_
_entity.id
_entity.type
_entity.pdbx_description
1 polymer ?
#
loop_
_entity_poly.entity_id
_entity_poly.type
_entity_poly.pdbx_seq_one_letter_code
_entity_poly.pdbx_strand_id
1 'polypeptide(L)'
;MAKRNTYFQDEVIERKIDIKQLGRTLRYVLPYKKVFLLVGVLMFVSSLVALIPSLILKQITDVVIPNADYGMLAYMVLSMALLAILEIGITFVHSRLMGKTGHSLIAEIRQDIFYKLQELPFDYFDNRPNGKIVVRVTEYVNGLANFFTNFVMMFVIYVIKIVVVTVLMLVLSPKLTLIVFLTVVPMMVCVFSLRYTIRKLFGAHRAKVSNRTAFLVESIMGEKIVKNYNRAKLNEEIYREVHMASVKQWRKIYMRNELNTPIVEFFWNVGTLCLYGVALGMLLNGDSIINVGLMTTFTAYMSQFSGPLAMIAAIIQNLAQVSSNLE
;
A
#
# COMPACT_ATOMS: atom_id res chain seq x y z
N MET A 1 -18.95 -22.24 34.09
CA MET A 1 -19.10 -23.07 32.88
C MET A 1 -18.58 -22.26 31.70
N ALA A 2 -17.47 -22.68 31.06
CA ALA A 2 -16.98 -22.04 29.84
C ALA A 2 -18.05 -22.19 28.76
N LYS A 3 -18.45 -21.08 28.11
CA LYS A 3 -19.37 -21.10 26.97
C LYS A 3 -18.78 -21.99 25.88
N ARG A 4 -19.53 -23.04 25.50
CA ARG A 4 -19.17 -23.95 24.42
C ARG A 4 -18.92 -23.13 23.16
N ASN A 5 -17.70 -23.22 22.59
CA ASN A 5 -17.34 -22.53 21.37
C ASN A 5 -18.27 -23.01 20.25
N THR A 6 -19.19 -22.16 19.85
CA THR A 6 -20.05 -22.44 18.70
C THR A 6 -19.36 -21.84 17.47
N TYR A 7 -18.81 -22.69 16.59
CA TYR A 7 -18.11 -22.32 15.34
C TYR A 7 -18.94 -21.44 14.39
N PHE A 8 -20.21 -21.25 14.70
CA PHE A 8 -21.14 -20.41 13.95
C PHE A 8 -21.34 -19.01 14.55
N GLN A 9 -20.78 -18.74 15.75
CA GLN A 9 -20.83 -17.41 16.37
C GLN A 9 -19.57 -16.65 16.02
N ASP A 10 -19.75 -15.50 15.38
CA ASP A 10 -18.64 -14.62 15.01
C ASP A 10 -18.21 -13.78 16.23
N GLU A 11 -16.96 -13.87 16.62
CA GLU A 11 -16.38 -12.92 17.57
C GLU A 11 -16.13 -11.60 16.87
N VAL A 12 -16.80 -10.54 17.30
CA VAL A 12 -16.56 -9.18 16.81
C VAL A 12 -15.33 -8.63 17.52
N ILE A 13 -14.20 -8.71 16.87
CA ILE A 13 -12.95 -8.09 17.35
C ILE A 13 -12.92 -6.65 16.81
N GLU A 14 -13.64 -5.73 17.45
CA GLU A 14 -13.46 -4.29 17.24
C GLU A 14 -12.23 -3.83 18.03
N ARG A 15 -11.08 -3.85 17.40
CA ARG A 15 -9.85 -3.29 17.99
C ARG A 15 -9.68 -1.84 17.52
N LYS A 16 -9.61 -0.92 18.46
CA LYS A 16 -9.28 0.49 18.21
C LYS A 16 -7.78 0.60 17.99
N ILE A 17 -7.38 1.38 16.98
CA ILE A 17 -5.96 1.69 16.72
C ILE A 17 -5.46 2.56 17.88
N ASP A 18 -4.50 2.06 18.65
CA ASP A 18 -3.84 2.86 19.71
C ASP A 18 -2.59 3.55 19.16
N ILE A 19 -2.76 4.81 18.77
CA ILE A 19 -1.68 5.66 18.21
C ILE A 19 -0.59 5.94 19.25
N LYS A 20 -0.90 5.87 20.56
CA LYS A 20 0.11 6.11 21.62
C LYS A 20 1.18 5.00 21.64
N GLN A 21 0.79 3.78 21.36
CA GLN A 21 1.74 2.65 21.28
C GLN A 21 2.68 2.80 20.09
N LEU A 22 2.18 3.26 18.94
CA LEU A 22 3.01 3.60 17.78
C LEU A 22 4.04 4.69 18.11
N GLY A 23 3.69 5.66 18.95
CA GLY A 23 4.62 6.69 19.41
C GLY A 23 5.80 6.14 20.22
N ARG A 24 5.61 5.09 21.03
CA ARG A 24 6.68 4.42 21.78
C ARG A 24 7.69 3.72 20.87
N THR A 25 7.23 3.16 19.76
CA THR A 25 8.09 2.46 18.81
C THR A 25 8.96 3.41 17.97
N LEU A 26 8.58 4.70 17.87
CA LEU A 26 9.42 5.74 17.25
C LEU A 26 10.77 5.89 17.95
N ARG A 27 10.89 5.51 19.23
CA ARG A 27 12.17 5.54 19.97
C ARG A 27 13.26 4.72 19.26
N TYR A 28 12.91 3.58 18.67
CA TYR A 28 13.85 2.74 17.92
C TYR A 28 14.21 3.32 16.54
N VAL A 29 13.37 4.18 15.98
CA VAL A 29 13.61 4.84 14.69
C VAL A 29 14.50 6.07 14.84
N LEU A 30 14.44 6.76 16.00
CA LEU A 30 15.17 8.00 16.26
C LEU A 30 16.68 7.91 16.04
N PRO A 31 17.40 6.83 16.43
CA PRO A 31 18.83 6.69 16.18
C PRO A 31 19.17 6.74 14.67
N TYR A 32 18.26 6.27 13.83
CA TYR A 32 18.43 6.19 12.38
C TYR A 32 17.90 7.44 11.61
N LYS A 33 17.56 8.53 12.33
CA LYS A 33 16.99 9.75 11.73
C LYS A 33 17.81 10.32 10.56
N LYS A 34 19.16 10.21 10.61
CA LYS A 34 20.04 10.65 9.53
C LYS A 34 19.85 9.80 8.27
N VAL A 35 19.68 8.50 8.41
CA VAL A 35 19.43 7.58 7.28
C VAL A 35 18.05 7.86 6.69
N PHE A 36 17.02 8.03 7.52
CA PHE A 36 15.68 8.39 7.05
C PHE A 36 15.65 9.73 6.32
N LEU A 37 16.38 10.74 6.82
CA LEU A 37 16.52 12.03 6.15
C LEU A 37 17.21 11.89 4.79
N LEU A 38 18.36 11.18 4.74
CA LEU A 38 19.09 10.93 3.50
C LEU A 38 18.23 10.20 2.47
N VAL A 39 17.52 9.17 2.89
CA VAL A 39 16.59 8.43 2.01
C VAL A 39 15.46 9.35 1.56
N GLY A 40 14.89 10.19 2.43
CA GLY A 40 13.89 11.18 2.05
C GLY A 40 14.39 12.14 0.97
N VAL A 41 15.62 12.63 1.07
CA VAL A 41 16.26 13.47 0.04
C VAL A 41 16.47 12.70 -1.27
N LEU A 42 16.99 11.46 -1.20
CA LEU A 42 17.17 10.62 -2.39
C LEU A 42 15.82 10.37 -3.11
N MET A 43 14.77 10.13 -2.35
CA MET A 43 13.43 9.92 -2.87
C MET A 43 12.83 11.18 -3.48
N PHE A 44 13.07 12.34 -2.87
CA PHE A 44 12.70 13.62 -3.46
C PHE A 44 13.38 13.85 -4.80
N VAL A 45 14.69 13.62 -4.86
CA VAL A 45 15.46 13.71 -6.11
C VAL A 45 14.95 12.71 -7.14
N SER A 46 14.72 11.45 -6.74
CA SER A 46 14.14 10.43 -7.62
C SER A 46 12.78 10.86 -8.18
N SER A 47 11.92 11.46 -7.35
CA SER A 47 10.61 11.97 -7.79
C SER A 47 10.73 13.07 -8.84
N LEU A 48 11.73 13.96 -8.72
CA LEU A 48 12.01 14.99 -9.72
C LEU A 48 12.54 14.38 -11.02
N VAL A 49 13.52 13.47 -10.91
CA VAL A 49 14.11 12.78 -12.06
C VAL A 49 13.07 12.00 -12.86
N ALA A 50 12.14 11.32 -12.18
CA ALA A 50 11.06 10.55 -12.81
C ALA A 50 10.07 11.41 -13.64
N LEU A 51 10.02 12.72 -13.42
CA LEU A 51 9.11 13.63 -14.13
C LEU A 51 9.77 14.29 -15.35
N ILE A 52 11.10 14.34 -15.40
CA ILE A 52 11.85 14.96 -16.51
C ILE A 52 11.58 14.29 -17.86
N PRO A 53 11.51 12.96 -18.00
CA PRO A 53 11.23 12.32 -19.29
C PRO A 53 9.96 12.81 -19.97
N SER A 54 8.90 13.13 -19.20
CA SER A 54 7.67 13.68 -19.77
C SER A 54 7.85 15.08 -20.37
N LEU A 55 8.73 15.90 -19.78
CA LEU A 55 9.09 17.23 -20.31
C LEU A 55 9.97 17.11 -21.54
N ILE A 56 10.90 16.15 -21.56
CA ILE A 56 11.71 15.86 -22.74
C ILE A 56 10.81 15.38 -23.89
N LEU A 57 9.85 14.49 -23.61
CA LEU A 57 8.88 14.01 -24.58
C LEU A 57 8.06 15.17 -25.16
N LYS A 58 7.63 16.13 -24.32
CA LYS A 58 6.99 17.36 -24.77
C LYS A 58 7.84 18.08 -25.80
N GLN A 59 9.13 18.29 -25.52
CA GLN A 59 10.03 19.03 -26.40
C GLN A 59 10.32 18.25 -27.69
N ILE A 60 10.41 16.93 -27.63
CA ILE A 60 10.51 16.07 -28.82
C ILE A 60 9.30 16.27 -29.73
N THR A 61 8.10 16.22 -29.15
CA THR A 61 6.84 16.28 -29.90
C THR A 61 6.57 17.67 -30.46
N ASP A 62 6.87 18.74 -29.70
CA ASP A 62 6.51 20.11 -30.06
C ASP A 62 7.56 20.79 -30.96
N VAL A 63 8.84 20.39 -30.86
CA VAL A 63 9.95 21.10 -31.51
C VAL A 63 10.76 20.19 -32.44
N VAL A 64 11.20 19.03 -31.93
CA VAL A 64 12.19 18.21 -32.65
C VAL A 64 11.58 17.50 -33.84
N ILE A 65 10.41 16.89 -33.66
CA ILE A 65 9.70 16.19 -34.75
C ILE A 65 9.27 17.14 -35.88
N PRO A 66 8.64 18.30 -35.60
CA PRO A 66 8.27 19.24 -36.66
C PRO A 66 9.45 19.79 -37.45
N ASN A 67 10.62 19.96 -36.81
CA ASN A 67 11.84 20.46 -37.45
C ASN A 67 12.69 19.36 -38.11
N ALA A 68 12.29 18.08 -38.02
CA ALA A 68 13.01 16.92 -38.55
C ALA A 68 14.49 16.85 -38.11
N ASP A 69 14.81 17.34 -36.89
CA ASP A 69 16.17 17.33 -36.35
C ASP A 69 16.49 16.00 -35.71
N TYR A 70 16.99 15.07 -36.52
CA TYR A 70 17.36 13.71 -36.07
C TYR A 70 18.55 13.70 -35.09
N GLY A 71 19.44 14.69 -35.17
CA GLY A 71 20.56 14.80 -34.23
C GLY A 71 20.09 15.14 -32.82
N MET A 72 19.22 16.13 -32.71
CA MET A 72 18.62 16.53 -31.44
C MET A 72 17.73 15.41 -30.88
N LEU A 73 16.99 14.69 -31.74
CA LEU A 73 16.19 13.53 -31.35
C LEU A 73 17.05 12.44 -30.68
N ALA A 74 18.16 12.06 -31.32
CA ALA A 74 19.05 11.04 -30.77
C ALA A 74 19.63 11.46 -29.42
N TYR A 75 20.03 12.73 -29.27
CA TYR A 75 20.54 13.28 -28.01
C TYR A 75 19.47 13.24 -26.90
N MET A 76 18.23 13.62 -27.21
CA MET A 76 17.14 13.59 -26.22
C MET A 76 16.75 12.17 -25.80
N VAL A 77 16.72 11.21 -26.72
CA VAL A 77 16.48 9.79 -26.40
C VAL A 77 17.60 9.25 -25.50
N LEU A 78 18.86 9.59 -25.82
CA LEU A 78 20.00 9.18 -25.02
C LEU A 78 19.95 9.79 -23.61
N SER A 79 19.53 11.05 -23.48
CA SER A 79 19.32 11.71 -22.18
C SER A 79 18.23 11.03 -21.35
N MET A 80 17.12 10.60 -21.97
CA MET A 80 16.07 9.82 -21.29
C MET A 80 16.61 8.48 -20.78
N ALA A 81 17.41 7.78 -21.58
CA ALA A 81 18.04 6.53 -21.16
C ALA A 81 18.98 6.75 -19.95
N LEU A 82 19.76 7.82 -19.98
CA LEU A 82 20.67 8.19 -18.88
C LEU A 82 19.90 8.54 -17.60
N LEU A 83 18.78 9.29 -17.71
CA LEU A 83 17.89 9.57 -16.58
C LEU A 83 17.28 8.30 -16.00
N ALA A 84 16.87 7.34 -16.83
CA ALA A 84 16.35 6.06 -16.36
C ALA A 84 17.41 5.26 -15.59
N ILE A 85 18.65 5.22 -16.06
CA ILE A 85 19.77 4.58 -15.36
C ILE A 85 20.03 5.28 -14.00
N LEU A 86 19.99 6.60 -13.99
CA LEU A 86 20.17 7.39 -12.77
C LEU A 86 19.05 7.13 -11.76
N GLU A 87 17.80 7.04 -12.20
CA GLU A 87 16.64 6.72 -11.35
C GLU A 87 16.77 5.31 -10.75
N ILE A 88 17.18 4.32 -11.54
CA ILE A 88 17.47 2.95 -11.07
C ILE A 88 18.58 2.98 -10.02
N GLY A 89 19.65 3.74 -10.25
CA GLY A 89 20.77 3.90 -9.31
C GLY A 89 20.31 4.48 -7.97
N ILE A 90 19.54 5.56 -7.99
CA ILE A 90 18.97 6.20 -6.78
C ILE A 90 18.05 5.22 -6.04
N THR A 91 17.19 4.52 -6.76
CA THR A 91 16.27 3.54 -6.21
C THR A 91 17.02 2.37 -5.57
N PHE A 92 18.09 1.89 -6.18
CA PHE A 92 18.93 0.85 -5.61
C PHE A 92 19.60 1.28 -4.31
N VAL A 93 20.18 2.49 -4.28
CA VAL A 93 20.85 3.03 -3.08
C VAL A 93 19.87 3.19 -1.94
N HIS A 94 18.71 3.81 -2.19
CA HIS A 94 17.70 4.00 -1.15
C HIS A 94 17.14 2.67 -0.62
N SER A 95 16.87 1.70 -1.50
CA SER A 95 16.36 0.38 -1.11
C SER A 95 17.37 -0.39 -0.27
N ARG A 96 18.67 -0.32 -0.63
CA ARG A 96 19.74 -0.93 0.15
C ARG A 96 19.89 -0.29 1.54
N LEU A 97 19.84 1.04 1.62
CA LEU A 97 19.89 1.76 2.91
C LEU A 97 18.72 1.39 3.80
N MET A 98 17.49 1.36 3.24
CA MET A 98 16.30 0.98 3.99
C MET A 98 16.31 -0.48 4.42
N GLY A 99 16.74 -1.40 3.56
CA GLY A 99 16.89 -2.81 3.90
C GLY A 99 17.87 -3.02 5.06
N LYS A 100 19.06 -2.39 5.00
CA LYS A 100 20.04 -2.43 6.08
C LYS A 100 19.47 -1.87 7.40
N THR A 101 18.82 -0.71 7.32
CA THR A 101 18.21 -0.07 8.50
C THR A 101 17.09 -0.93 9.09
N GLY A 102 16.25 -1.55 8.25
CA GLY A 102 15.20 -2.46 8.69
C GLY A 102 15.75 -3.67 9.44
N HIS A 103 16.77 -4.32 8.92
CA HIS A 103 17.42 -5.43 9.60
C HIS A 103 18.08 -5.03 10.93
N SER A 104 18.71 -3.85 10.99
CA SER A 104 19.29 -3.33 12.22
C SER A 104 18.21 -3.05 13.27
N LEU A 105 17.09 -2.44 12.86
CA LEU A 105 15.91 -2.21 13.71
C LEU A 105 15.33 -3.52 14.27
N ILE A 106 15.19 -4.55 13.43
CA ILE A 106 14.71 -5.87 13.83
C ILE A 106 15.66 -6.47 14.88
N ALA A 107 16.98 -6.39 14.67
CA ALA A 107 17.97 -6.92 15.58
C ALA A 107 17.91 -6.23 16.94
N GLU A 108 17.85 -4.89 16.96
CA GLU A 108 17.80 -4.08 18.19
C GLU A 108 16.52 -4.37 18.99
N ILE A 109 15.35 -4.35 18.34
CA ILE A 109 14.07 -4.64 19.01
C ILE A 109 14.06 -6.08 19.54
N ARG A 110 14.56 -7.07 18.79
CA ARG A 110 14.63 -8.45 19.25
C ARG A 110 15.54 -8.61 20.46
N GLN A 111 16.67 -7.92 20.45
CA GLN A 111 17.61 -7.94 21.56
C GLN A 111 16.97 -7.39 22.83
N ASP A 112 16.29 -6.24 22.74
CA ASP A 112 15.60 -5.63 23.89
C ASP A 112 14.48 -6.51 24.42
N ILE A 113 13.69 -7.13 23.53
CA ILE A 113 12.65 -8.06 23.93
C ILE A 113 13.25 -9.30 24.58
N PHE A 114 14.36 -9.83 24.05
CA PHE A 114 15.02 -10.99 24.62
C PHE A 114 15.54 -10.71 26.02
N TYR A 115 16.20 -9.56 26.24
CA TYR A 115 16.62 -9.13 27.58
C TYR A 115 15.41 -9.02 28.52
N LYS A 116 14.34 -8.40 28.07
CA LYS A 116 13.14 -8.25 28.88
C LYS A 116 12.48 -9.58 29.21
N LEU A 117 12.49 -10.56 28.32
CA LEU A 117 11.99 -11.90 28.61
C LEU A 117 12.78 -12.60 29.69
N GLN A 118 14.11 -12.39 29.76
CA GLN A 118 14.94 -12.98 30.82
C GLN A 118 14.66 -12.39 32.22
N GLU A 119 14.12 -11.18 32.28
CA GLU A 119 13.75 -10.50 33.54
C GLU A 119 12.32 -10.82 34.00
N LEU A 120 11.50 -11.45 33.17
CA LEU A 120 10.10 -11.72 33.52
C LEU A 120 9.99 -12.91 34.49
N PRO A 121 9.04 -12.83 35.46
CA PRO A 121 8.80 -13.91 36.43
C PRO A 121 8.21 -15.15 35.73
N PHE A 122 8.40 -16.32 36.33
CA PHE A 122 7.90 -17.62 35.81
C PHE A 122 6.39 -17.61 35.59
N ASP A 123 5.61 -16.92 36.38
CA ASP A 123 4.16 -16.75 36.24
C ASP A 123 3.75 -16.22 34.85
N TYR A 124 4.62 -15.41 34.22
CA TYR A 124 4.39 -14.94 32.85
C TYR A 124 4.42 -16.09 31.82
N PHE A 125 5.30 -17.06 32.01
CA PHE A 125 5.51 -18.19 31.13
C PHE A 125 4.47 -19.29 31.36
N ASP A 126 4.13 -19.54 32.63
CA ASP A 126 3.15 -20.55 33.03
C ASP A 126 1.74 -20.24 32.53
N ASN A 127 1.39 -18.96 32.50
CA ASN A 127 0.06 -18.50 32.07
C ASN A 127 -0.06 -18.25 30.54
N ARG A 128 1.00 -18.51 29.74
CA ARG A 128 0.98 -18.23 28.31
C ARG A 128 1.61 -19.35 27.49
N PRO A 129 0.97 -19.76 26.37
CA PRO A 129 1.56 -20.74 25.47
C PRO A 129 2.87 -20.23 24.88
N ASN A 130 3.94 -21.03 24.96
CA ASN A 130 5.28 -20.70 24.44
C ASN A 130 5.25 -20.24 22.96
N GLY A 131 4.41 -20.86 22.13
CA GLY A 131 4.24 -20.46 20.73
C GLY A 131 3.79 -19.02 20.53
N LYS A 132 2.96 -18.45 21.45
CA LYS A 132 2.57 -17.03 21.38
C LYS A 132 3.74 -16.10 21.68
N ILE A 133 4.62 -16.49 22.61
CA ILE A 133 5.81 -15.71 22.95
C ILE A 133 6.77 -15.67 21.75
N VAL A 134 7.01 -16.82 21.12
CA VAL A 134 7.86 -16.91 19.92
C VAL A 134 7.31 -16.05 18.78
N VAL A 135 6.01 -16.10 18.48
CA VAL A 135 5.38 -15.27 17.44
C VAL A 135 5.55 -13.77 17.73
N ARG A 136 5.45 -13.35 18.99
CA ARG A 136 5.68 -11.95 19.37
C ARG A 136 7.10 -11.48 19.08
N VAL A 137 8.10 -12.29 19.39
CA VAL A 137 9.52 -11.95 19.16
C VAL A 137 9.91 -12.01 17.67
N THR A 138 9.24 -12.83 16.89
CA THR A 138 9.56 -13.03 15.46
C THR A 138 8.66 -12.20 14.56
N GLU A 139 7.39 -12.59 14.42
CA GLU A 139 6.49 -12.04 13.41
C GLU A 139 6.06 -10.61 13.73
N TYR A 140 5.77 -10.28 14.99
CA TYR A 140 5.31 -8.93 15.35
C TYR A 140 6.44 -7.91 15.20
N VAL A 141 7.67 -8.28 15.54
CA VAL A 141 8.85 -7.42 15.35
C VAL A 141 9.12 -7.18 13.88
N ASN A 142 9.04 -8.23 13.04
CA ASN A 142 9.16 -8.10 11.59
C ASN A 142 8.08 -7.17 11.02
N GLY A 143 6.83 -7.33 11.45
CA GLY A 143 5.72 -6.47 11.05
C GLY A 143 5.95 -5.00 11.38
N LEU A 144 6.48 -4.73 12.58
CA LEU A 144 6.79 -3.38 13.03
C LEU A 144 7.92 -2.74 12.22
N ALA A 145 9.02 -3.44 12.02
CA ALA A 145 10.14 -2.96 11.22
C ALA A 145 9.73 -2.68 9.77
N ASN A 146 8.98 -3.61 9.15
CA ASN A 146 8.43 -3.43 7.81
C ASN A 146 7.51 -2.20 7.71
N PHE A 147 6.73 -1.94 8.74
CA PHE A 147 5.89 -0.75 8.78
C PHE A 147 6.73 0.53 8.67
N PHE A 148 7.77 0.68 9.48
CA PHE A 148 8.60 1.89 9.45
C PHE A 148 9.46 1.99 8.19
N THR A 149 10.09 0.90 7.76
CA THR A 149 11.04 0.94 6.64
C THR A 149 10.37 0.97 5.27
N ASN A 150 9.22 0.35 5.12
CA ASN A 150 8.52 0.30 3.84
C ASN A 150 7.32 1.24 3.80
N PHE A 151 6.36 1.10 4.74
CA PHE A 151 5.09 1.83 4.62
C PHE A 151 5.23 3.32 4.91
N VAL A 152 5.92 3.71 5.99
CA VAL A 152 6.11 5.12 6.34
C VAL A 152 6.91 5.82 5.26
N MET A 153 7.96 5.18 4.74
CA MET A 153 8.77 5.76 3.68
C MET A 153 8.02 5.87 2.36
N MET A 154 7.30 4.83 1.94
CA MET A 154 6.46 4.92 0.75
C MET A 154 5.39 6.01 0.87
N PHE A 155 4.80 6.20 2.06
CA PHE A 155 3.87 7.29 2.28
C PHE A 155 4.51 8.66 2.04
N VAL A 156 5.69 8.88 2.62
CA VAL A 156 6.45 10.13 2.45
C VAL A 156 6.76 10.37 0.97
N ILE A 157 7.24 9.33 0.24
CA ILE A 157 7.52 9.43 -1.19
C ILE A 157 6.28 9.86 -1.96
N TYR A 158 5.16 9.18 -1.75
CA TYR A 158 3.95 9.45 -2.51
C TYR A 158 3.35 10.82 -2.21
N VAL A 159 3.46 11.30 -0.95
CA VAL A 159 3.07 12.67 -0.61
C VAL A 159 3.97 13.68 -1.35
N ILE A 160 5.29 13.49 -1.30
CA ILE A 160 6.24 14.33 -2.04
C ILE A 160 5.91 14.31 -3.53
N LYS A 161 5.70 13.13 -4.11
CA LYS A 161 5.40 12.96 -5.54
C LYS A 161 4.12 13.71 -5.94
N ILE A 162 3.05 13.58 -5.17
CA ILE A 162 1.79 14.33 -5.42
C ILE A 162 2.05 15.83 -5.43
N VAL A 163 2.78 16.34 -4.43
CA VAL A 163 3.07 17.78 -4.32
C VAL A 163 3.89 18.25 -5.52
N VAL A 164 4.97 17.54 -5.86
CA VAL A 164 5.85 17.92 -6.98
C VAL A 164 5.10 17.88 -8.31
N VAL A 165 4.36 16.80 -8.59
CA VAL A 165 3.54 16.68 -9.81
C VAL A 165 2.51 17.80 -9.90
N THR A 166 1.81 18.09 -8.79
CA THR A 166 0.81 19.14 -8.74
C THR A 166 1.42 20.53 -9.03
N VAL A 167 2.56 20.84 -8.41
CA VAL A 167 3.27 22.11 -8.64
C VAL A 167 3.70 22.24 -10.10
N LEU A 168 4.27 21.20 -10.68
CA LEU A 168 4.68 21.21 -12.09
C LEU A 168 3.49 21.39 -13.03
N MET A 169 2.38 20.70 -12.77
CA MET A 169 1.16 20.86 -13.56
C MET A 169 0.59 22.29 -13.46
N LEU A 170 0.60 22.90 -12.27
CA LEU A 170 0.15 24.28 -12.07
C LEU A 170 1.04 25.30 -12.80
N VAL A 171 2.36 25.08 -12.82
CA VAL A 171 3.31 25.94 -13.54
C VAL A 171 3.09 25.83 -15.05
N LEU A 172 2.80 24.63 -15.58
CA LEU A 172 2.59 24.39 -17.01
C LEU A 172 1.25 24.98 -17.50
N SER A 173 0.16 24.67 -16.82
CA SER A 173 -1.18 25.21 -17.14
C SER A 173 -2.14 25.05 -15.95
N PRO A 174 -2.49 26.13 -15.24
CA PRO A 174 -3.45 26.08 -14.13
C PRO A 174 -4.84 25.59 -14.56
N LYS A 175 -5.29 25.96 -15.78
CA LYS A 175 -6.61 25.58 -16.32
C LYS A 175 -6.71 24.06 -16.51
N LEU A 176 -5.70 23.43 -17.15
CA LEU A 176 -5.67 21.99 -17.35
C LEU A 176 -5.50 21.21 -16.03
N THR A 177 -4.74 21.79 -15.09
CA THR A 177 -4.56 21.20 -13.75
C THR A 177 -5.89 21.12 -13.01
N LEU A 178 -6.72 22.14 -13.09
CA LEU A 178 -8.05 22.16 -12.46
C LEU A 178 -8.94 21.02 -12.99
N ILE A 179 -8.88 20.73 -14.29
CA ILE A 179 -9.64 19.65 -14.91
C ILE A 179 -9.18 18.29 -14.38
N VAL A 180 -7.86 18.09 -14.28
CA VAL A 180 -7.30 16.86 -13.70
C VAL A 180 -7.77 16.69 -12.26
N PHE A 181 -7.75 17.74 -11.44
CA PHE A 181 -8.27 17.67 -10.08
C PHE A 181 -9.77 17.38 -10.01
N LEU A 182 -10.55 17.95 -10.93
CA LEU A 182 -12.00 17.71 -11.02
C LEU A 182 -12.33 16.22 -11.27
N THR A 183 -11.42 15.47 -11.89
CA THR A 183 -11.59 14.01 -12.13
C THR A 183 -10.90 13.16 -11.07
N VAL A 184 -9.71 13.56 -10.59
CA VAL A 184 -8.95 12.81 -9.58
C VAL A 184 -9.64 12.85 -8.21
N VAL A 185 -10.21 13.98 -7.79
CA VAL A 185 -10.87 14.08 -6.47
C VAL A 185 -12.09 13.16 -6.36
N PRO A 186 -13.07 13.12 -7.29
CA PRO A 186 -14.16 12.16 -7.24
C PRO A 186 -13.67 10.71 -7.30
N MET A 187 -12.65 10.41 -8.11
CA MET A 187 -12.01 9.10 -8.14
C MET A 187 -11.51 8.70 -6.76
N MET A 188 -10.80 9.60 -6.05
CA MET A 188 -10.32 9.35 -4.69
C MET A 188 -11.49 9.02 -3.75
N VAL A 189 -12.56 9.81 -3.77
CA VAL A 189 -13.74 9.59 -2.93
C VAL A 189 -14.35 8.21 -3.19
N CYS A 190 -14.49 7.80 -4.46
CA CYS A 190 -15.01 6.49 -4.82
C CYS A 190 -14.10 5.35 -4.32
N VAL A 191 -12.78 5.46 -4.53
CA VAL A 191 -11.80 4.47 -4.08
C VAL A 191 -11.80 4.36 -2.55
N PHE A 192 -11.82 5.48 -1.81
CA PHE A 192 -11.88 5.46 -0.35
C PHE A 192 -13.17 4.83 0.18
N SER A 193 -14.32 5.17 -0.40
CA SER A 193 -15.60 4.59 -0.04
C SER A 193 -15.61 3.08 -0.24
N LEU A 194 -15.08 2.62 -1.37
CA LEU A 194 -14.92 1.20 -1.68
C LEU A 194 -14.02 0.50 -0.65
N ARG A 195 -12.87 1.08 -0.33
CA ARG A 195 -11.92 0.55 0.66
C ARG A 195 -12.50 0.47 2.07
N TYR A 196 -13.26 1.49 2.47
CA TYR A 196 -13.96 1.47 3.76
C TYR A 196 -14.95 0.30 3.86
N THR A 197 -15.70 0.04 2.79
CA THR A 197 -16.65 -1.07 2.71
C THR A 197 -15.93 -2.43 2.73
N ILE A 198 -14.84 -2.56 1.96
CA ILE A 198 -14.02 -3.78 1.93
C ILE A 198 -13.43 -4.07 3.30
N ARG A 199 -12.96 -3.05 4.04
CA ARG A 199 -12.42 -3.21 5.39
C ARG A 199 -13.42 -3.85 6.36
N LYS A 200 -14.69 -3.43 6.34
CA LYS A 200 -15.75 -4.06 7.16
C LYS A 200 -15.92 -5.54 6.83
N LEU A 201 -15.90 -5.88 5.54
CA LEU A 201 -16.02 -7.27 5.11
C LEU A 201 -14.83 -8.13 5.52
N PHE A 202 -13.62 -7.58 5.54
CA PHE A 202 -12.42 -8.27 6.02
C PHE A 202 -12.52 -8.62 7.51
N GLY A 203 -13.14 -7.77 8.33
CA GLY A 203 -13.42 -8.09 9.74
C GLY A 203 -14.28 -9.34 9.88
N ALA A 204 -15.41 -9.37 9.19
CA ALA A 204 -16.29 -10.54 9.18
C ALA A 204 -15.64 -11.80 8.59
N HIS A 205 -14.80 -11.65 7.56
CA HIS A 205 -14.07 -12.78 6.97
C HIS A 205 -13.06 -13.37 7.95
N ARG A 206 -12.32 -12.54 8.70
CA ARG A 206 -11.37 -13.01 9.72
C ARG A 206 -12.03 -13.86 10.78
N ALA A 207 -13.22 -13.47 11.27
CA ALA A 207 -14.00 -14.27 12.20
C ALA A 207 -14.35 -15.65 11.63
N LYS A 208 -14.81 -15.70 10.36
CA LYS A 208 -15.09 -16.98 9.68
C LYS A 208 -13.85 -17.86 9.49
N VAL A 209 -12.71 -17.25 9.15
CA VAL A 209 -11.43 -17.99 9.04
C VAL A 209 -10.98 -18.51 10.40
N SER A 210 -11.11 -17.70 11.47
CA SER A 210 -10.80 -18.14 12.84
C SER A 210 -11.62 -19.35 13.24
N ASN A 211 -12.94 -19.30 13.02
CA ASN A 211 -13.85 -20.43 13.31
C ASN A 211 -13.49 -21.69 12.53
N ARG A 212 -13.18 -21.55 11.23
CA ARG A 212 -12.71 -22.68 10.40
C ARG A 212 -11.41 -23.30 10.92
N THR A 213 -10.44 -22.44 11.29
CA THR A 213 -9.14 -22.91 11.80
C THR A 213 -9.30 -23.59 13.16
N ALA A 214 -10.13 -23.04 14.05
CA ALA A 214 -10.42 -23.66 15.36
C ALA A 214 -11.04 -25.06 15.19
N PHE A 215 -12.03 -25.19 14.30
CA PHE A 215 -12.64 -26.49 14.00
C PHE A 215 -11.63 -27.48 13.40
N LEU A 216 -10.75 -27.03 12.50
CA LEU A 216 -9.71 -27.87 11.90
C LEU A 216 -8.75 -28.41 12.97
N VAL A 217 -8.27 -27.53 13.87
CA VAL A 217 -7.37 -27.94 14.97
C VAL A 217 -8.05 -28.93 15.90
N GLU A 218 -9.31 -28.69 16.28
CA GLU A 218 -10.08 -29.61 17.12
C GLU A 218 -10.31 -30.96 16.43
N SER A 219 -10.59 -30.96 15.13
CA SER A 219 -10.77 -32.17 14.34
C SER A 219 -9.50 -33.02 14.24
N ILE A 220 -8.33 -32.36 14.08
CA ILE A 220 -7.03 -33.06 14.05
C ILE A 220 -6.69 -33.62 15.44
N MET A 221 -6.87 -32.85 16.51
CA MET A 221 -6.62 -33.30 17.88
C MET A 221 -7.59 -34.42 18.31
N GLY A 222 -8.82 -34.38 17.83
CA GLY A 222 -9.89 -35.35 18.12
C GLY A 222 -9.95 -36.51 17.12
N GLU A 223 -8.98 -36.68 16.20
CA GLU A 223 -9.06 -37.68 15.11
C GLU A 223 -9.34 -39.09 15.62
N LYS A 224 -8.68 -39.52 16.71
CA LYS A 224 -8.89 -40.84 17.32
C LYS A 224 -10.35 -41.05 17.77
N ILE A 225 -10.94 -40.00 18.35
CA ILE A 225 -12.34 -40.01 18.82
C ILE A 225 -13.29 -40.08 17.62
N VAL A 226 -13.06 -39.26 16.60
CA VAL A 226 -13.88 -39.24 15.38
C VAL A 226 -13.86 -40.57 14.68
N LYS A 227 -12.69 -41.25 14.59
CA LYS A 227 -12.54 -42.58 13.99
C LYS A 227 -13.21 -43.67 14.84
N ASN A 228 -12.98 -43.67 16.16
CA ASN A 228 -13.56 -44.68 17.05
C ASN A 228 -15.10 -44.67 17.05
N TYR A 229 -15.71 -43.52 16.92
CA TYR A 229 -17.16 -43.34 16.85
C TYR A 229 -17.73 -43.34 15.43
N ASN A 230 -16.90 -43.61 14.40
CA ASN A 230 -17.27 -43.64 12.98
C ASN A 230 -18.00 -42.36 12.52
N ARG A 231 -17.55 -41.21 13.02
CA ARG A 231 -18.16 -39.90 12.76
C ARG A 231 -17.45 -39.07 11.68
N ALA A 232 -16.59 -39.66 10.87
CA ALA A 232 -15.79 -38.98 9.86
C ALA A 232 -16.65 -38.18 8.85
N LYS A 233 -17.74 -38.78 8.35
CA LYS A 233 -18.66 -38.13 7.41
C LYS A 233 -19.35 -36.89 8.03
N LEU A 234 -19.82 -37.00 9.26
CA LEU A 234 -20.45 -35.85 9.97
C LEU A 234 -19.42 -34.72 10.19
N ASN A 235 -18.19 -35.08 10.55
CA ASN A 235 -17.12 -34.09 10.74
C ASN A 235 -16.77 -33.36 9.43
N GLU A 236 -16.77 -34.08 8.31
CA GLU A 236 -16.58 -33.53 6.97
C GLU A 236 -17.71 -32.57 6.58
N GLU A 237 -18.97 -32.93 6.86
CA GLU A 237 -20.13 -32.08 6.57
C GLU A 237 -20.05 -30.74 7.34
N ILE A 238 -19.74 -30.81 8.64
CA ILE A 238 -19.57 -29.61 9.48
C ILE A 238 -18.41 -28.74 8.96
N TYR A 239 -17.25 -29.36 8.64
CA TYR A 239 -16.13 -28.64 8.07
C TYR A 239 -16.50 -27.95 6.76
N ARG A 240 -17.20 -28.65 5.86
CA ARG A 240 -17.69 -28.12 4.58
C ARG A 240 -18.56 -26.88 4.80
N GLU A 241 -19.49 -26.93 5.77
CA GLU A 241 -20.38 -25.82 6.06
C GLU A 241 -19.59 -24.59 6.57
N VAL A 242 -18.72 -24.77 7.55
CA VAL A 242 -17.88 -23.70 8.10
C VAL A 242 -16.91 -23.14 7.05
N HIS A 243 -16.33 -24.02 6.20
CA HIS A 243 -15.47 -23.62 5.09
C HIS A 243 -16.23 -22.77 4.06
N MET A 244 -17.42 -23.25 3.64
CA MET A 244 -18.25 -22.54 2.66
C MET A 244 -18.74 -21.19 3.18
N ALA A 245 -18.96 -21.03 4.48
CA ALA A 245 -19.26 -19.73 5.08
C ALA A 245 -18.11 -18.74 4.90
N SER A 246 -16.86 -19.19 5.08
CA SER A 246 -15.67 -18.35 4.85
C SER A 246 -15.46 -18.03 3.36
N VAL A 247 -15.72 -19.00 2.45
CA VAL A 247 -15.63 -18.80 0.99
C VAL A 247 -16.68 -17.81 0.49
N LYS A 248 -17.92 -17.91 0.96
CA LYS A 248 -18.99 -16.95 0.63
C LYS A 248 -18.60 -15.53 1.02
N GLN A 249 -17.99 -15.35 2.19
CA GLN A 249 -17.55 -14.05 2.66
C GLN A 249 -16.34 -13.53 1.84
N TRP A 250 -15.39 -14.41 1.52
CA TRP A 250 -14.26 -14.08 0.65
C TRP A 250 -14.70 -13.64 -0.75
N ARG A 251 -15.68 -14.36 -1.33
CA ARG A 251 -16.25 -13.98 -2.63
C ARG A 251 -16.82 -12.56 -2.63
N LYS A 252 -17.49 -12.14 -1.56
CA LYS A 252 -18.02 -10.77 -1.42
C LYS A 252 -16.88 -9.73 -1.39
N ILE A 253 -15.76 -10.05 -0.73
CA ILE A 253 -14.58 -9.19 -0.69
C ILE A 253 -13.98 -9.10 -2.07
N TYR A 254 -13.73 -10.25 -2.71
CA TYR A 254 -13.12 -10.35 -4.02
C TYR A 254 -13.91 -9.55 -5.07
N MET A 255 -15.22 -9.79 -5.18
CA MET A 255 -16.08 -9.07 -6.13
C MET A 255 -16.03 -7.54 -5.95
N ARG A 256 -15.96 -7.07 -4.71
CA ARG A 256 -15.82 -5.63 -4.45
C ARG A 256 -14.41 -5.10 -4.70
N ASN A 257 -13.40 -5.90 -4.40
CA ASN A 257 -12.02 -5.50 -4.67
C ASN A 257 -11.76 -5.34 -6.19
N GLU A 258 -12.35 -6.21 -6.98
CA GLU A 258 -12.25 -6.16 -8.46
C GLU A 258 -12.90 -4.90 -9.07
N LEU A 259 -13.83 -4.25 -8.36
CA LEU A 259 -14.38 -2.96 -8.81
C LEU A 259 -13.37 -1.81 -8.73
N ASN A 260 -12.25 -1.99 -8.02
CA ASN A 260 -11.25 -0.93 -7.89
C ASN A 260 -10.64 -0.54 -9.24
N THR A 261 -10.24 -1.52 -10.05
CA THR A 261 -9.62 -1.29 -11.36
C THR A 261 -10.58 -0.60 -12.34
N PRO A 262 -11.80 -1.10 -12.58
CA PRO A 262 -12.76 -0.42 -13.45
C PRO A 262 -13.12 1.01 -13.01
N ILE A 263 -13.21 1.27 -11.70
CA ILE A 263 -13.47 2.62 -11.19
C ILE A 263 -12.30 3.56 -11.54
N VAL A 264 -11.08 3.14 -11.28
CA VAL A 264 -9.89 3.95 -11.60
C VAL A 264 -9.78 4.19 -13.09
N GLU A 265 -9.97 3.16 -13.91
CA GLU A 265 -9.94 3.25 -15.38
C GLU A 265 -11.04 4.16 -15.94
N PHE A 266 -12.25 4.08 -15.39
CA PHE A 266 -13.36 4.95 -15.79
C PHE A 266 -13.01 6.42 -15.56
N PHE A 267 -12.61 6.79 -14.34
CA PHE A 267 -12.25 8.17 -14.04
C PHE A 267 -11.01 8.63 -14.81
N TRP A 268 -10.09 7.71 -15.09
CA TRP A 268 -8.92 7.96 -15.92
C TRP A 268 -9.31 8.31 -17.35
N ASN A 269 -10.15 7.49 -17.98
CA ASN A 269 -10.61 7.71 -19.34
C ASN A 269 -11.45 9.00 -19.43
N VAL A 270 -12.37 9.22 -18.49
CA VAL A 270 -13.15 10.46 -18.39
C VAL A 270 -12.23 11.67 -18.22
N GLY A 271 -11.23 11.59 -17.34
CA GLY A 271 -10.27 12.66 -17.14
C GLY A 271 -9.45 12.96 -18.37
N THR A 272 -9.00 11.95 -19.08
CA THR A 272 -8.29 12.11 -20.36
C THR A 272 -9.20 12.74 -21.42
N LEU A 273 -10.43 12.29 -21.57
CA LEU A 273 -11.40 12.89 -22.48
C LEU A 273 -11.69 14.36 -22.17
N CYS A 274 -11.91 14.70 -20.89
CA CYS A 274 -12.12 16.06 -20.45
C CYS A 274 -10.88 16.94 -20.70
N LEU A 275 -9.68 16.40 -20.43
CA LEU A 275 -8.41 17.08 -20.67
C LEU A 275 -8.28 17.45 -22.17
N TYR A 276 -8.44 16.48 -23.05
CA TYR A 276 -8.32 16.71 -24.50
C TYR A 276 -9.46 17.57 -25.05
N GLY A 277 -10.69 17.40 -24.54
CA GLY A 277 -11.84 18.22 -24.96
C GLY A 277 -11.68 19.70 -24.62
N VAL A 278 -11.24 20.01 -23.40
CA VAL A 278 -10.98 21.40 -23.00
C VAL A 278 -9.75 21.97 -23.72
N ALA A 279 -8.72 21.17 -23.92
CA ALA A 279 -7.55 21.58 -24.69
C ALA A 279 -7.92 21.94 -26.13
N LEU A 280 -8.78 21.13 -26.76
CA LEU A 280 -9.30 21.44 -28.11
C LEU A 280 -10.09 22.76 -28.10
N GLY A 281 -10.96 22.97 -27.10
CA GLY A 281 -11.70 24.23 -26.94
C GLY A 281 -10.79 25.44 -26.75
N MET A 282 -9.71 25.31 -26.00
CA MET A 282 -8.70 26.37 -25.82
C MET A 282 -7.92 26.61 -27.11
N LEU A 283 -7.57 25.57 -27.85
CA LEU A 283 -6.89 25.69 -29.15
C LEU A 283 -7.76 26.44 -30.17
N LEU A 284 -9.06 26.14 -30.24
CA LEU A 284 -10.01 26.84 -31.10
C LEU A 284 -10.19 28.32 -30.73
N ASN A 285 -9.99 28.66 -29.47
CA ASN A 285 -10.01 30.05 -28.98
C ASN A 285 -8.67 30.81 -29.16
N GLY A 286 -7.67 30.18 -29.80
CA GLY A 286 -6.39 30.82 -30.13
C GLY A 286 -5.37 30.82 -29.01
N ASP A 287 -5.55 30.01 -27.96
CA ASP A 287 -4.54 29.85 -26.91
C ASP A 287 -3.31 29.12 -27.45
N SER A 288 -2.24 29.86 -27.77
CA SER A 288 -0.99 29.34 -28.34
C SER A 288 -0.16 28.46 -27.38
N ILE A 289 -0.58 28.34 -26.12
CA ILE A 289 0.14 27.57 -25.08
C ILE A 289 -0.12 26.06 -25.24
N ILE A 290 -1.21 25.67 -25.95
CA ILE A 290 -1.64 24.29 -26.05
C ILE A 290 -1.03 23.64 -27.29
N ASN A 291 -0.11 22.71 -27.02
CA ASN A 291 0.56 21.89 -28.02
C ASN A 291 0.36 20.41 -27.70
N VAL A 292 0.60 19.53 -28.68
CA VAL A 292 0.46 18.08 -28.53
C VAL A 292 1.35 17.56 -27.41
N GLY A 293 2.58 18.07 -27.29
CA GLY A 293 3.52 17.69 -26.24
C GLY A 293 3.04 18.10 -24.83
N LEU A 294 2.33 19.23 -24.68
CA LEU A 294 1.72 19.58 -23.40
C LEU A 294 0.64 18.56 -23.01
N MET A 295 -0.18 18.11 -23.95
CA MET A 295 -1.21 17.13 -23.70
C MET A 295 -0.65 15.77 -23.26
N THR A 296 0.38 15.29 -23.96
CA THR A 296 1.06 14.04 -23.62
C THR A 296 1.71 14.13 -22.23
N THR A 297 2.31 15.27 -21.90
CA THR A 297 2.89 15.52 -20.57
C THR A 297 1.83 15.53 -19.46
N PHE A 298 0.69 16.18 -19.68
CA PHE A 298 -0.40 16.17 -18.71
C PHE A 298 -0.98 14.77 -18.51
N THR A 299 -1.14 13.97 -19.56
CA THR A 299 -1.58 12.57 -19.47
C THR A 299 -0.56 11.73 -18.69
N ALA A 300 0.74 11.91 -18.94
CA ALA A 300 1.80 11.24 -18.20
C ALA A 300 1.82 11.65 -16.72
N TYR A 301 1.66 12.94 -16.40
CA TYR A 301 1.59 13.41 -15.01
C TYR A 301 0.33 12.95 -14.29
N MET A 302 -0.81 12.92 -14.97
CA MET A 302 -2.02 12.36 -14.44
C MET A 302 -1.79 10.89 -14.04
N SER A 303 -1.05 10.08 -14.82
CA SER A 303 -0.74 8.67 -14.46
C SER A 303 0.07 8.52 -13.18
N GLN A 304 0.82 9.53 -12.78
CA GLN A 304 1.60 9.52 -11.55
C GLN A 304 0.76 9.55 -10.26
N PHE A 305 -0.53 9.89 -10.34
CA PHE A 305 -1.44 9.84 -9.20
C PHE A 305 -1.92 8.41 -8.86
N SER A 306 -1.81 7.45 -9.77
CA SER A 306 -2.28 6.07 -9.56
C SER A 306 -1.57 5.35 -8.41
N GLY A 307 -0.24 5.48 -8.32
CA GLY A 307 0.58 4.89 -7.25
C GLY A 307 0.22 5.40 -5.85
N PRO A 308 0.21 6.73 -5.63
CA PRO A 308 -0.22 7.33 -4.37
C PRO A 308 -1.61 6.88 -3.91
N LEU A 309 -2.57 6.79 -4.83
CA LEU A 309 -3.92 6.35 -4.53
C LEU A 309 -3.98 4.89 -4.04
N ALA A 310 -3.25 4.01 -4.70
CA ALA A 310 -3.14 2.61 -4.28
C ALA A 310 -2.50 2.50 -2.89
N MET A 311 -1.48 3.31 -2.60
CA MET A 311 -0.76 3.29 -1.33
C MET A 311 -1.59 3.80 -0.15
N ILE A 312 -2.34 4.90 -0.32
CA ILE A 312 -3.21 5.41 0.76
C ILE A 312 -4.20 4.32 1.20
N ALA A 313 -4.71 3.55 0.24
CA ALA A 313 -5.59 2.41 0.54
C ALA A 313 -4.87 1.31 1.34
N ALA A 314 -3.60 1.03 1.06
CA ALA A 314 -2.80 0.02 1.76
C ALA A 314 -2.42 0.45 3.18
N ILE A 315 -2.15 1.73 3.42
CA ILE A 315 -1.76 2.27 4.75
C ILE A 315 -2.80 1.95 5.82
N ILE A 316 -4.09 2.15 5.51
CA ILE A 316 -5.17 1.90 6.48
C ILE A 316 -5.20 0.44 6.94
N GLN A 317 -4.91 -0.50 6.03
CA GLN A 317 -4.85 -1.92 6.37
C GLN A 317 -3.62 -2.24 7.22
N ASN A 318 -2.46 -1.69 6.87
CA ASN A 318 -1.20 -1.95 7.57
C ASN A 318 -1.15 -1.31 8.96
N LEU A 319 -1.69 -0.10 9.13
CA LEU A 319 -1.85 0.52 10.45
C LEU A 319 -2.67 -0.35 11.40
N ALA A 320 -3.76 -0.93 10.92
CA ALA A 320 -4.60 -1.83 11.73
C ALA A 320 -3.85 -3.12 12.11
N GLN A 321 -3.05 -3.66 11.19
CA GLN A 321 -2.21 -4.85 11.44
C GLN A 321 -1.15 -4.56 12.51
N VAL A 322 -0.40 -3.47 12.33
CA VAL A 322 0.69 -3.08 13.25
C VAL A 322 0.15 -2.77 14.65
N SER A 323 -0.96 -2.04 14.75
CA SER A 323 -1.61 -1.78 16.05
C SER A 323 -2.00 -3.09 16.76
N SER A 324 -2.51 -4.09 16.01
CA SER A 324 -2.82 -5.41 16.58
C SER A 324 -1.57 -6.20 17.01
N ASN A 325 -0.41 -5.95 16.43
CA ASN A 325 0.83 -6.63 16.76
C ASN A 325 1.53 -6.02 18.00
N LEU A 326 1.18 -4.77 18.37
CA LEU A 326 1.77 -4.05 19.51
C LEU A 326 1.08 -4.38 20.86
N GLU A 327 -0.12 -4.98 20.85
CA GLU A 327 -0.84 -5.49 22.02
C GLU A 327 -0.39 -6.90 22.40
#